data_248f43d1ea2be17f91a6d32536e79087
#
_entry.id   248f43d1ea2be17f91a6d32536e79087
#
_cell.length_a   1.000
_cell.length_b   1.000
_cell.length_c   1.000
_cell.angle_alpha   90.00
_cell.angle_beta   90.00
_cell.angle_gamma   90.00
#
_symmetry.space_group_name_H-M   'P 1'
#
loop_
_entity.id
_entity.type
_entity.pdbx_description
1 polymer ?
#
loop_
_entity_poly.entity_id
_entity_poly.type
_entity_poly.pdbx_seq_one_letter_code
_entity_poly.pdbx_strand_id
1 'polypeptide(L)'
;MELEEIYAKSNVGDVTLKNVQAKAGSITSETGDIETVNTIFDMVEIGSQVGDIDYDGDIKGNSSINTEVGDINVSLMRGKEEYGFKVVSSLGDIEIDDEKYAYGETSLNANTKQNIQINCSTGSVEINFK
;
A
#
# COMPACT_ATOMS: atom_id res chain seq x y z
N MET A 1 16.64 8.44 9.56
CA MET A 1 16.46 9.75 8.89
C MET A 1 14.99 10.07 8.79
N GLU A 2 14.64 11.28 9.20
CA GLU A 2 13.25 11.76 9.10
C GLU A 2 13.16 12.87 8.09
N LEU A 3 12.19 12.78 7.17
CA LEU A 3 12.00 13.73 6.09
C LEU A 3 10.59 14.30 6.17
N GLU A 4 10.42 15.54 5.65
CA GLU A 4 9.09 16.13 5.55
C GLU A 4 8.28 15.46 4.43
N GLU A 5 8.93 15.27 3.28
CA GLU A 5 8.23 14.74 2.10
C GLU A 5 9.22 14.01 1.20
N ILE A 6 8.74 12.93 0.61
CA ILE A 6 9.47 12.17 -0.41
C ILE A 6 8.60 12.09 -1.65
N TYR A 7 9.22 12.34 -2.79
CA TYR A 7 8.56 12.18 -4.08
C TYR A 7 9.45 11.32 -4.97
N ALA A 8 8.90 10.21 -5.45
CA ALA A 8 9.61 9.30 -6.34
C ALA A 8 8.71 8.93 -7.52
N LYS A 9 9.26 9.05 -8.72
CA LYS A 9 8.52 8.74 -9.94
C LYS A 9 9.43 8.03 -10.92
N SER A 10 8.91 6.95 -11.52
CA SER A 10 9.62 6.21 -12.57
C SER A 10 8.67 5.95 -13.73
N ASN A 11 9.14 6.10 -14.95
CA ASN A 11 8.37 5.71 -16.13
C ASN A 11 8.60 4.24 -16.46
N VAL A 12 9.85 3.81 -16.45
CA VAL A 12 10.22 2.42 -16.66
C VAL A 12 11.31 2.07 -15.67
N GLY A 13 11.05 1.06 -14.84
CA GLY A 13 12.01 0.61 -13.86
C GLY A 13 11.42 0.58 -12.47
N ASP A 14 12.13 -0.07 -11.57
CA ASP A 14 11.67 -0.29 -10.21
C ASP A 14 12.01 0.89 -9.31
N VAL A 15 11.15 1.12 -8.31
CA VAL A 15 11.38 2.11 -7.27
C VAL A 15 11.58 1.36 -5.95
N THR A 16 12.68 1.61 -5.28
CA THR A 16 12.98 0.96 -3.99
C THR A 16 13.33 2.00 -2.95
N LEU A 17 12.66 1.94 -1.80
CA LEU A 17 12.94 2.78 -0.65
C LEU A 17 13.26 1.90 0.54
N LYS A 18 14.31 2.23 1.29
CA LYS A 18 14.72 1.46 2.46
C LYS A 18 15.04 2.37 3.62
N ASN A 19 14.53 2.02 4.80
CA ASN A 19 14.86 2.71 6.06
C ASN A 19 14.54 4.20 5.99
N VAL A 20 13.35 4.55 5.53
CA VAL A 20 12.92 5.92 5.34
C VAL A 20 11.78 6.24 6.30
N GLN A 21 11.85 7.41 6.90
CA GLN A 21 10.76 7.94 7.70
C GLN A 21 10.43 9.33 7.20
N ALA A 22 9.18 9.56 6.83
CA ALA A 22 8.74 10.84 6.28
C ALA A 22 7.31 11.13 6.72
N LYS A 23 6.93 12.40 6.71
CA LYS A 23 5.55 12.78 6.99
C LYS A 23 4.64 12.51 5.81
N ALA A 24 5.13 12.73 4.61
CA ALA A 24 4.35 12.49 3.40
C ALA A 24 5.21 11.84 2.34
N GLY A 25 4.59 10.98 1.53
CA GLY A 25 5.29 10.35 0.42
C GLY A 25 4.37 10.21 -0.79
N SER A 26 4.95 10.35 -1.97
CA SER A 26 4.27 10.09 -3.22
C SER A 26 5.20 9.26 -4.09
N ILE A 27 4.79 8.05 -4.40
CA ILE A 27 5.60 7.09 -5.15
C ILE A 27 4.77 6.59 -6.32
N THR A 28 5.24 6.82 -7.53
CA THR A 28 4.52 6.39 -8.72
C THR A 28 5.45 5.71 -9.72
N SER A 29 4.91 4.72 -10.43
CA SER A 29 5.61 4.05 -11.51
C SER A 29 4.63 3.72 -12.62
N GLU A 30 5.02 3.91 -13.86
CA GLU A 30 4.20 3.48 -14.99
C GLU A 30 4.42 1.99 -15.27
N THR A 31 5.67 1.58 -15.38
CA THR A 31 6.01 0.17 -15.61
C THR A 31 7.20 -0.20 -14.74
N GLY A 32 6.97 -1.10 -13.80
CA GLY A 32 7.99 -1.53 -12.86
C GLY A 32 7.40 -1.72 -11.47
N ASP A 33 8.16 -2.35 -10.60
CA ASP A 33 7.71 -2.65 -9.26
C ASP A 33 8.07 -1.54 -8.29
N ILE A 34 7.26 -1.39 -7.25
CA ILE A 34 7.53 -0.46 -6.16
C ILE A 34 7.74 -1.30 -4.91
N GLU A 35 8.91 -1.14 -4.28
CA GLU A 35 9.25 -1.86 -3.07
C GLU A 35 9.69 -0.88 -1.99
N THR A 36 9.11 -0.99 -0.81
CA THR A 36 9.56 -0.25 0.36
C THR A 36 9.90 -1.24 1.46
N VAL A 37 10.99 -1.00 2.16
CA VAL A 37 11.45 -1.84 3.27
C VAL A 37 11.68 -0.95 4.48
N ASN A 38 11.02 -1.27 5.58
CA ASN A 38 11.19 -0.55 6.84
C ASN A 38 10.97 0.96 6.70
N THR A 39 9.85 1.33 6.08
CA THR A 39 9.50 2.72 5.84
C THR A 39 8.30 3.12 6.69
N ILE A 40 8.31 4.36 7.18
CA ILE A 40 7.24 4.89 8.02
C ILE A 40 6.76 6.21 7.42
N PHE A 41 5.47 6.29 7.12
CA PHE A 41 4.86 7.51 6.61
C PHE A 41 3.65 7.88 7.44
N ASP A 42 3.40 9.16 7.64
CA ASP A 42 2.13 9.61 8.18
C ASP A 42 1.05 9.49 7.09
N MET A 43 1.36 9.99 5.89
CA MET A 43 0.49 9.84 4.73
C MET A 43 1.33 9.42 3.53
N VAL A 44 0.81 8.48 2.74
CA VAL A 44 1.53 8.04 1.54
C VAL A 44 0.54 7.76 0.42
N GLU A 45 0.97 8.12 -0.79
CA GLU A 45 0.23 7.80 -1.99
C GLU A 45 1.16 7.01 -2.91
N ILE A 46 0.74 5.79 -3.23
CA ILE A 46 1.54 4.88 -4.06
C ILE A 46 0.68 4.45 -5.24
N GLY A 47 1.23 4.58 -6.44
CA GLY A 47 0.52 4.20 -7.64
C GLY A 47 1.42 3.52 -8.66
N SER A 48 0.89 2.49 -9.32
CA SER A 48 1.57 1.80 -10.41
C SER A 48 0.54 1.46 -11.48
N GLN A 49 0.91 1.61 -12.73
CA GLN A 49 0.05 1.14 -13.81
C GLN A 49 0.28 -0.34 -14.09
N VAL A 50 1.52 -0.75 -14.29
CA VAL A 50 1.87 -2.15 -14.49
C VAL A 50 3.06 -2.49 -13.61
N GLY A 51 2.83 -3.39 -12.65
CA GLY A 51 3.87 -3.82 -11.73
C GLY A 51 3.30 -4.09 -10.35
N ASP A 52 4.11 -4.73 -9.52
CA ASP A 52 3.72 -5.10 -8.17
C ASP A 52 4.11 -4.00 -7.18
N ILE A 53 3.35 -3.91 -6.11
CA ILE A 53 3.64 -2.97 -5.02
C ILE A 53 3.86 -3.80 -3.75
N ASP A 54 5.05 -3.68 -3.16
CA ASP A 54 5.38 -4.29 -1.88
C ASP A 54 5.67 -3.18 -0.87
N TYR A 55 4.87 -3.09 0.16
CA TYR A 55 5.05 -2.10 1.22
C TYR A 55 5.34 -2.81 2.55
N ASP A 56 6.47 -2.49 3.17
CA ASP A 56 6.85 -3.01 4.47
C ASP A 56 7.19 -1.84 5.38
N GLY A 57 6.38 -1.64 6.43
CA GLY A 57 6.58 -0.55 7.35
C GLY A 57 5.31 -0.18 8.08
N ASP A 58 5.14 1.10 8.33
CA ASP A 58 3.97 1.61 9.03
C ASP A 58 3.37 2.81 8.29
N ILE A 59 2.06 2.97 8.44
CA ILE A 59 1.32 4.09 7.89
C ILE A 59 0.48 4.65 9.03
N LYS A 60 0.69 5.93 9.37
CA LYS A 60 0.07 6.53 10.55
C LYS A 60 -1.17 7.37 10.26
N GLY A 61 -1.42 7.68 9.00
CA GLY A 61 -2.57 8.50 8.62
C GLY A 61 -3.28 7.95 7.40
N ASN A 62 -4.03 8.79 6.72
CA ASN A 62 -4.77 8.40 5.53
C ASN A 62 -3.83 8.18 4.36
N SER A 63 -3.98 7.07 3.66
CA SER A 63 -3.07 6.71 2.58
C SER A 63 -3.81 6.00 1.46
N SER A 64 -3.21 6.00 0.29
CA SER A 64 -3.80 5.41 -0.90
C SER A 64 -2.75 4.59 -1.64
N ILE A 65 -3.09 3.36 -1.98
CA ILE A 65 -2.23 2.45 -2.75
C ILE A 65 -3.03 1.93 -3.93
N ASN A 66 -2.56 2.19 -5.14
CA ASN A 66 -3.32 1.86 -6.35
C ASN A 66 -2.42 1.17 -7.38
N THR A 67 -2.96 0.15 -8.03
CA THR A 67 -2.34 -0.43 -9.23
C THR A 67 -3.41 -0.84 -10.22
N GLU A 68 -3.12 -0.74 -11.50
CA GLU A 68 -4.03 -1.22 -12.54
C GLU A 68 -3.80 -2.70 -12.82
N VAL A 69 -2.54 -3.09 -13.04
CA VAL A 69 -2.18 -4.50 -13.28
C VAL A 69 -1.00 -4.86 -12.41
N GLY A 70 -1.19 -5.82 -11.53
CA GLY A 70 -0.15 -6.29 -10.63
C GLY A 70 -0.71 -6.61 -9.25
N ASP A 71 0.13 -7.14 -8.39
CA ASP A 71 -0.26 -7.51 -7.04
C ASP A 71 0.18 -6.45 -6.04
N ILE A 72 -0.59 -6.30 -4.97
CA ILE A 72 -0.26 -5.41 -3.88
C ILE A 72 -0.04 -6.23 -2.62
N ASN A 73 1.15 -6.11 -2.03
CA ASN A 73 1.50 -6.76 -0.77
C ASN A 73 1.85 -5.68 0.25
N VAL A 74 1.17 -5.68 1.37
CA VAL A 74 1.38 -4.70 2.43
C VAL A 74 1.67 -5.44 3.72
N SER A 75 2.78 -5.12 4.36
CA SER A 75 3.13 -5.65 5.68
C SER A 75 3.26 -4.49 6.65
N LEU A 76 2.40 -4.45 7.65
CA LEU A 76 2.30 -3.35 8.59
C LEU A 76 2.85 -3.75 9.95
N MET A 77 3.44 -2.79 10.67
CA MET A 77 4.13 -3.04 11.92
C MET A 77 3.21 -3.25 13.10
N ARG A 78 2.02 -2.64 13.06
CA ARG A 78 1.07 -2.71 14.16
C ARG A 78 -0.04 -3.70 13.86
N GLY A 79 -0.85 -4.00 14.85
CA GLY A 79 -1.93 -4.96 14.69
C GLY A 79 -3.10 -4.43 13.86
N LYS A 80 -3.95 -5.34 13.43
CA LYS A 80 -5.07 -5.05 12.55
C LYS A 80 -6.03 -3.99 13.12
N GLU A 81 -6.18 -3.91 14.42
CA GLU A 81 -7.09 -2.97 15.07
C GLU A 81 -6.64 -1.52 14.95
N GLU A 82 -5.35 -1.30 14.64
CA GLU A 82 -4.80 0.05 14.55
C GLU A 82 -5.11 0.74 13.22
N TYR A 83 -5.63 0.00 12.24
CA TYR A 83 -5.83 0.52 10.89
C TYR A 83 -7.25 0.35 10.43
N GLY A 84 -7.70 1.30 9.61
CA GLY A 84 -8.90 1.12 8.83
C GLY A 84 -8.53 0.86 7.38
N PHE A 85 -9.25 -0.03 6.73
CA PHE A 85 -8.98 -0.37 5.34
C PHE A 85 -10.22 -0.29 4.49
N LYS A 86 -10.02 0.18 3.27
CA LYS A 86 -10.98 0.02 2.21
C LYS A 86 -10.21 -0.58 1.03
N VAL A 87 -10.52 -1.81 0.69
CA VAL A 87 -9.80 -2.56 -0.34
C VAL A 87 -10.77 -2.88 -1.46
N VAL A 88 -10.39 -2.53 -2.67
CA VAL A 88 -11.19 -2.81 -3.86
C VAL A 88 -10.32 -3.57 -4.85
N SER A 89 -10.81 -4.73 -5.30
CA SER A 89 -10.18 -5.50 -6.35
C SER A 89 -11.25 -5.92 -7.36
N SER A 90 -11.05 -5.57 -8.60
CA SER A 90 -12.00 -5.92 -9.66
C SER A 90 -11.81 -7.35 -10.13
N LEU A 91 -10.57 -7.76 -10.32
CA LEU A 91 -10.22 -9.13 -10.72
C LEU A 91 -9.04 -9.58 -9.88
N GLY A 92 -9.26 -10.56 -9.02
CA GLY A 92 -8.23 -11.10 -8.15
C GLY A 92 -8.72 -11.24 -6.72
N ASP A 93 -7.90 -11.86 -5.91
CA ASP A 93 -8.26 -12.18 -4.53
C ASP A 93 -7.81 -11.09 -3.57
N ILE A 94 -8.53 -10.96 -2.48
CA ILE A 94 -8.17 -10.08 -1.38
C ILE A 94 -7.90 -10.96 -0.17
N GLU A 95 -6.71 -10.80 0.43
CA GLU A 95 -6.34 -11.54 1.64
C GLU A 95 -5.84 -10.53 2.67
N ILE A 96 -6.47 -10.53 3.84
CA ILE A 96 -6.10 -9.64 4.94
C ILE A 96 -5.89 -10.49 6.18
N ASP A 97 -4.66 -10.48 6.71
CA ASP A 97 -4.27 -11.23 7.90
C ASP A 97 -4.62 -12.72 7.76
N ASP A 98 -4.25 -13.31 6.63
CA ASP A 98 -4.50 -14.71 6.27
C ASP A 98 -5.97 -15.08 6.10
N GLU A 99 -6.87 -14.11 6.08
CA GLU A 99 -8.27 -14.34 5.78
C GLU A 99 -8.56 -13.91 4.34
N LYS A 100 -9.23 -14.78 3.60
CA LYS A 100 -9.55 -14.50 2.20
C LYS A 100 -10.91 -13.86 2.06
N TYR A 101 -10.97 -12.86 1.21
CA TYR A 101 -12.20 -12.15 0.87
C TYR A 101 -12.44 -12.28 -0.64
N ALA A 102 -13.70 -12.25 -1.03
CA ALA A 102 -14.03 -12.27 -2.45
C ALA A 102 -13.58 -10.98 -3.12
N TYR A 103 -13.40 -11.01 -4.42
CA TYR A 103 -13.14 -9.79 -5.17
C TYR A 103 -14.30 -8.80 -4.99
N GLY A 104 -14.02 -7.53 -5.24
CA GLY A 104 -14.98 -6.46 -5.02
C GLY A 104 -14.46 -5.50 -3.96
N GLU A 105 -15.32 -5.06 -3.08
CA GLU A 105 -14.99 -4.10 -2.05
C GLU A 105 -15.04 -4.71 -0.66
N THR A 106 -13.97 -4.51 0.10
CA THR A 106 -13.86 -4.97 1.49
C THR A 106 -13.46 -3.79 2.36
N SER A 107 -14.18 -3.56 3.45
CA SER A 107 -13.88 -2.49 4.40
C SER A 107 -13.71 -3.06 5.80
N LEU A 108 -12.65 -2.65 6.48
CA LEU A 108 -12.36 -3.03 7.86
C LEU A 108 -12.05 -1.79 8.69
N ASN A 109 -12.64 -1.73 9.88
CA ASN A 109 -12.34 -0.67 10.87
C ASN A 109 -12.45 0.74 10.27
N ALA A 110 -13.51 1.00 9.51
CA ALA A 110 -13.65 2.24 8.74
C ALA A 110 -13.70 3.50 9.60
N ASN A 111 -13.93 3.36 10.91
CA ASN A 111 -14.05 4.50 11.81
C ASN A 111 -12.74 4.89 12.50
N THR A 112 -11.63 4.25 12.17
CA THR A 112 -10.33 4.61 12.74
C THR A 112 -9.79 5.86 12.07
N LYS A 113 -8.84 6.52 12.73
CA LYS A 113 -8.20 7.71 12.18
C LYS A 113 -7.24 7.40 11.04
N GLN A 114 -6.77 6.17 10.99
CA GLN A 114 -5.76 5.74 10.01
C GLN A 114 -6.44 4.89 8.96
N ASN A 115 -6.91 5.53 7.90
CA ASN A 115 -7.61 4.85 6.81
C ASN A 115 -6.68 4.65 5.62
N ILE A 116 -6.58 3.41 5.18
CA ILE A 116 -5.76 3.03 4.05
C ILE A 116 -6.70 2.56 2.94
N GLN A 117 -6.63 3.21 1.79
CA GLN A 117 -7.42 2.83 0.64
C GLN A 117 -6.54 2.12 -0.37
N ILE A 118 -6.93 0.91 -0.74
CA ILE A 118 -6.17 0.08 -1.66
C ILE A 118 -7.06 -0.29 -2.83
N ASN A 119 -6.61 0.02 -4.04
CA ASN A 119 -7.35 -0.28 -5.25
C ASN A 119 -6.47 -1.09 -6.20
N CYS A 120 -6.98 -2.20 -6.67
CA CYS A 120 -6.30 -3.04 -7.65
C CYS A 120 -7.32 -3.43 -8.71
N SER A 121 -7.05 -3.11 -9.97
CA SER A 121 -7.97 -3.48 -11.04
C SER A 121 -7.80 -4.93 -11.47
N THR A 122 -6.56 -5.38 -11.67
CA THR A 122 -6.27 -6.75 -12.05
C THR A 122 -5.08 -7.25 -11.24
N GLY A 123 -5.31 -8.23 -10.37
CA GLY A 123 -4.28 -8.77 -9.49
C GLY A 123 -4.81 -8.99 -8.10
N SER A 124 -3.96 -9.46 -7.21
CA SER A 124 -4.32 -9.81 -5.85
C SER A 124 -3.84 -8.76 -4.85
N VAL A 125 -4.56 -8.64 -3.75
CA VAL A 125 -4.18 -7.76 -2.64
C VAL A 125 -3.95 -8.63 -1.41
N GLU A 126 -2.78 -8.50 -0.79
CA GLU A 126 -2.44 -9.20 0.44
C GLU A 126 -1.96 -8.22 1.48
N ILE A 127 -2.56 -8.26 2.66
CA ILE A 127 -2.21 -7.38 3.78
C ILE A 127 -1.88 -8.25 4.98
N ASN A 128 -0.68 -8.06 5.53
CA ASN A 128 -0.20 -8.80 6.69
C ASN A 128 0.17 -7.84 7.82
N PHE A 129 0.07 -8.31 9.04
CA PHE A 129 0.42 -7.54 10.23
C PHE A 129 1.52 -8.26 11.00
N LYS A 130 2.45 -7.50 11.51
CA LYS A 130 3.56 -8.06 12.28
C LYS A 130 3.25 -8.15 13.76
#